data_b93c0a41c3ededa2a3fa4718139b60ce
#
_entry.id   b93c0a41c3ededa2a3fa4718139b60ce
#
_cell.length_a   1.000
_cell.length_b   1.000
_cell.length_c   1.000
_cell.angle_alpha   90.00
_cell.angle_beta   90.00
_cell.angle_gamma   90.00
#
_symmetry.space_group_name_H-M   'P 1'
#
loop_
_entity.id
_entity.type
_entity.pdbx_description
1 polymer ?
#
loop_
_entity_poly.entity_id
_entity_poly.type
_entity_poly.pdbx_seq_one_letter_code
_entity_poly.pdbx_strand_id
1 'polypeptide(L)'
;ERLYDGHKGTYGRIMHVTGCYHYRGAALLAAKAAVYAGSGLVTVWSNEKVIDSLSLFCPEATSCQRHYFDEHLLQGKDAILIGSGLGLNEDSERFVCELLSHTQVPVVIDGDALTILAKHPELLENHHSSWILTPHHGEFKRFVDFKQTSEMVDQANAFAKKYHVTLVLKGPHTLISDGNETYRIMSGNKGMSSAGMGDTLAGIISSFLGQGYLPKDAAILGTYLHGLCGDEVYKENYTVVASKVIDQIPQMMKKLNKNRSAIPFL
;
A
#
# COMPACT_ATOMS: atom_id res chain seq x y z
N GLU A 1 -10.22 -2.85 -16.85
CA GLU A 1 -10.34 -3.99 -17.78
C GLU A 1 -9.01 -4.22 -18.50
N ARG A 2 -8.59 -5.50 -18.66
CA ARG A 2 -7.36 -5.80 -19.39
C ARG A 2 -7.62 -5.71 -20.89
N LEU A 3 -6.75 -4.99 -21.58
CA LEU A 3 -6.80 -4.85 -23.03
C LEU A 3 -6.29 -6.15 -23.70
N TYR A 4 -6.86 -6.50 -24.85
CA TYR A 4 -6.45 -7.71 -25.58
C TYR A 4 -5.00 -7.63 -26.08
N ASP A 5 -4.56 -6.46 -26.47
CA ASP A 5 -3.21 -6.14 -26.95
C ASP A 5 -2.29 -5.53 -25.87
N GLY A 6 -2.75 -5.54 -24.60
CA GLY A 6 -1.99 -5.04 -23.48
C GLY A 6 -0.75 -5.91 -23.18
N HIS A 7 0.37 -5.29 -22.87
CA HIS A 7 1.61 -5.93 -22.41
C HIS A 7 1.90 -5.61 -20.93
N LYS A 8 2.87 -6.29 -20.33
CA LYS A 8 3.22 -6.10 -18.92
C LYS A 8 3.46 -4.63 -18.51
N GLY A 9 4.04 -3.80 -19.38
CA GLY A 9 4.26 -2.38 -19.12
C GLY A 9 2.96 -1.55 -19.09
N THR A 10 1.85 -2.02 -19.68
CA THR A 10 0.55 -1.33 -19.69
C THR A 10 -0.12 -1.32 -18.31
N TYR A 11 0.22 -2.31 -17.46
CA TYR A 11 -0.45 -2.54 -16.18
C TYR A 11 0.39 -2.13 -14.97
N GLY A 12 1.33 -1.21 -15.19
CA GLY A 12 2.15 -0.61 -14.14
C GLY A 12 3.43 -1.38 -13.81
N ARG A 13 4.48 -0.59 -13.56
CA ARG A 13 5.81 -1.04 -13.13
C ARG A 13 6.05 -0.50 -11.73
N ILE A 14 5.97 -1.37 -10.73
CA ILE A 14 5.95 -0.97 -9.33
C ILE A 14 7.25 -1.35 -8.64
N MET A 15 7.81 -0.42 -7.87
CA MET A 15 8.94 -0.66 -7.01
C MET A 15 8.46 -0.80 -5.56
N HIS A 16 8.80 -1.91 -4.91
CA HIS A 16 8.55 -2.14 -3.49
C HIS A 16 9.86 -2.05 -2.70
N VAL A 17 10.02 -1.01 -1.90
CA VAL A 17 11.12 -0.86 -0.94
C VAL A 17 10.63 -1.37 0.41
N THR A 18 10.68 -2.68 0.60
CA THR A 18 10.00 -3.38 1.69
C THR A 18 10.84 -4.52 2.24
N GLY A 19 10.54 -4.91 3.47
CA GLY A 19 11.16 -6.04 4.14
C GLY A 19 12.56 -5.77 4.68
N CYS A 20 12.89 -6.51 5.73
CA CYS A 20 14.22 -6.61 6.29
C CYS A 20 14.44 -8.04 6.80
N TYR A 21 15.59 -8.31 7.41
CA TYR A 21 15.94 -9.64 7.90
C TYR A 21 14.85 -10.26 8.81
N HIS A 22 14.26 -9.45 9.68
CA HIS A 22 13.24 -9.91 10.64
C HIS A 22 11.82 -9.91 10.07
N TYR A 23 11.53 -9.08 9.05
CA TYR A 23 10.19 -8.86 8.49
C TYR A 23 10.12 -9.22 7.00
N ARG A 24 10.69 -10.37 6.63
CA ARG A 24 10.69 -10.88 5.25
C ARG A 24 9.26 -11.06 4.73
N GLY A 25 8.38 -11.61 5.57
CA GLY A 25 6.99 -11.88 5.22
C GLY A 25 6.22 -10.64 4.75
N ALA A 26 6.50 -9.46 5.30
CA ALA A 26 5.87 -8.21 4.88
C ALA A 26 6.13 -7.90 3.39
N ALA A 27 7.39 -8.01 2.95
CA ALA A 27 7.75 -7.81 1.56
C ALA A 27 7.10 -8.84 0.62
N LEU A 28 7.07 -10.11 1.05
CA LEU A 28 6.51 -11.20 0.25
C LEU A 28 4.98 -11.04 0.07
N LEU A 29 4.27 -10.69 1.13
CA LEU A 29 2.83 -10.46 1.11
C LEU A 29 2.49 -9.24 0.24
N ALA A 30 3.19 -8.13 0.43
CA ALA A 30 2.99 -6.92 -0.37
C ALA A 30 3.24 -7.18 -1.86
N ALA A 31 4.34 -7.85 -2.21
CA ALA A 31 4.69 -8.16 -3.60
C ALA A 31 3.64 -9.06 -4.26
N LYS A 32 3.27 -10.16 -3.59
CA LYS A 32 2.25 -11.09 -4.10
C LYS A 32 0.90 -10.41 -4.25
N ALA A 33 0.51 -9.57 -3.28
CA ALA A 33 -0.73 -8.80 -3.35
C ALA A 33 -0.76 -7.86 -4.56
N ALA A 34 0.34 -7.17 -4.86
CA ALA A 34 0.44 -6.29 -6.02
C ALA A 34 0.37 -7.06 -7.35
N VAL A 35 1.05 -8.20 -7.46
CA VAL A 35 0.98 -9.09 -8.63
C VAL A 35 -0.46 -9.57 -8.83
N TYR A 36 -1.12 -10.04 -7.78
CA TYR A 36 -2.49 -10.57 -7.84
C TYR A 36 -3.54 -9.48 -8.09
N ALA A 37 -3.27 -8.24 -7.66
CA ALA A 37 -4.09 -7.06 -7.99
C ALA A 37 -3.86 -6.53 -9.41
N GLY A 38 -3.01 -7.19 -10.19
CA GLY A 38 -2.91 -7.00 -11.62
C GLY A 38 -1.74 -6.16 -12.11
N SER A 39 -0.77 -5.83 -11.26
CA SER A 39 0.48 -5.17 -11.69
C SER A 39 1.18 -5.94 -12.79
N GLY A 40 1.66 -5.23 -13.80
CA GLY A 40 2.40 -5.84 -14.90
C GLY A 40 3.82 -6.25 -14.55
N LEU A 41 4.48 -5.44 -13.70
CA LEU A 41 5.83 -5.71 -13.18
C LEU A 41 5.92 -5.23 -11.74
N VAL A 42 6.36 -6.11 -10.84
CA VAL A 42 6.70 -5.77 -9.46
C VAL A 42 8.17 -6.07 -9.23
N THR A 43 8.93 -5.07 -8.75
CA THR A 43 10.33 -5.22 -8.39
C THR A 43 10.49 -4.96 -6.90
N VAL A 44 11.02 -5.91 -6.15
CA VAL A 44 11.30 -5.76 -4.72
C VAL A 44 12.73 -5.31 -4.52
N TRP A 45 12.92 -4.12 -3.96
CA TRP A 45 14.21 -3.56 -3.60
C TRP A 45 14.45 -3.77 -2.11
N SER A 46 15.23 -4.77 -1.77
CA SER A 46 15.37 -5.25 -0.39
C SER A 46 16.74 -5.85 -0.10
N ASN A 47 16.91 -6.39 1.10
CA ASN A 47 18.12 -7.12 1.45
C ASN A 47 18.13 -8.55 0.85
N GLU A 48 19.31 -9.17 0.86
CA GLU A 48 19.55 -10.50 0.28
C GLU A 48 18.58 -11.56 0.82
N LYS A 49 18.31 -11.58 2.13
CA LYS A 49 17.45 -12.62 2.74
C LYS A 49 15.98 -12.52 2.35
N VAL A 50 15.49 -11.31 2.02
CA VAL A 50 14.18 -11.11 1.44
C VAL A 50 14.17 -11.62 0.00
N ILE A 51 15.19 -11.27 -0.77
CA ILE A 51 15.35 -11.67 -2.19
C ILE A 51 15.40 -13.20 -2.32
N ASP A 52 16.18 -13.88 -1.48
CA ASP A 52 16.24 -15.35 -1.45
C ASP A 52 14.86 -15.98 -1.25
N SER A 53 14.05 -15.38 -0.37
CA SER A 53 12.72 -15.90 -0.06
C SER A 53 11.70 -15.57 -1.16
N LEU A 54 11.90 -14.47 -1.90
CA LEU A 54 10.95 -13.96 -2.89
C LEU A 54 10.72 -14.95 -4.03
N SER A 55 11.78 -15.54 -4.56
CA SER A 55 11.71 -16.50 -5.67
C SER A 55 10.87 -17.75 -5.36
N LEU A 56 10.80 -18.13 -4.09
CA LEU A 56 10.02 -19.30 -3.63
C LEU A 56 8.56 -18.94 -3.36
N PHE A 57 8.27 -17.69 -2.99
CA PHE A 57 6.94 -17.26 -2.56
C PHE A 57 6.17 -16.51 -3.65
N CYS A 58 6.85 -15.71 -4.47
CA CYS A 58 6.29 -14.90 -5.55
C CYS A 58 7.28 -14.84 -6.73
N PRO A 59 7.42 -15.92 -7.53
CA PRO A 59 8.38 -16.00 -8.63
C PRO A 59 8.06 -15.02 -9.77
N GLU A 60 6.86 -14.44 -9.79
CA GLU A 60 6.46 -13.41 -10.76
C GLU A 60 7.08 -12.05 -10.48
N ALA A 61 7.56 -11.79 -9.26
CA ALA A 61 8.22 -10.55 -8.90
C ALA A 61 9.72 -10.63 -9.20
N THR A 62 10.27 -9.53 -9.70
CA THR A 62 11.72 -9.33 -9.82
C THR A 62 12.29 -8.69 -8.55
N SER A 63 13.59 -8.68 -8.40
CA SER A 63 14.25 -8.08 -7.23
C SER A 63 15.52 -7.33 -7.59
N CYS A 64 15.90 -6.39 -6.75
CA CYS A 64 17.21 -5.79 -6.71
C CYS A 64 17.70 -5.62 -5.26
N GLN A 65 19.00 -5.75 -5.05
CA GLN A 65 19.56 -5.67 -3.71
C GLN A 65 19.69 -4.22 -3.26
N ARG A 66 19.24 -3.94 -2.03
CA ARG A 66 19.28 -2.62 -1.43
C ARG A 66 20.59 -2.44 -0.65
N HIS A 67 21.43 -1.53 -1.08
CA HIS A 67 22.64 -1.10 -0.38
C HIS A 67 22.55 0.39 0.01
N TYR A 68 22.29 1.25 -0.97
CA TYR A 68 22.13 2.69 -0.84
C TYR A 68 21.04 3.16 -1.80
N PHE A 69 20.57 4.39 -1.64
CA PHE A 69 19.61 4.96 -2.57
C PHE A 69 20.24 5.19 -3.94
N ASP A 70 19.56 4.76 -4.97
CA ASP A 70 19.95 4.96 -6.37
C ASP A 70 18.69 5.37 -7.18
N GLU A 71 18.61 6.64 -7.52
CA GLU A 71 17.49 7.21 -8.27
C GLU A 71 17.29 6.57 -9.66
N HIS A 72 18.35 6.03 -10.27
CA HIS A 72 18.24 5.36 -11.57
C HIS A 72 17.32 4.12 -11.51
N LEU A 73 17.21 3.47 -10.35
CA LEU A 73 16.29 2.34 -10.17
C LEU A 73 14.81 2.75 -10.18
N LEU A 74 14.53 4.04 -10.01
CA LEU A 74 13.18 4.60 -10.08
C LEU A 74 12.76 4.97 -11.50
N GLN A 75 13.70 5.02 -12.44
CA GLN A 75 13.39 5.37 -13.83
C GLN A 75 12.40 4.38 -14.45
N GLY A 76 11.35 4.92 -15.06
CA GLY A 76 10.30 4.12 -15.69
C GLY A 76 9.43 3.31 -14.72
N LYS A 77 9.44 3.64 -13.42
CA LYS A 77 8.46 3.14 -12.45
C LYS A 77 7.23 4.03 -12.44
N ASP A 78 6.08 3.41 -12.28
CA ASP A 78 4.78 4.08 -12.27
C ASP A 78 4.27 4.33 -10.84
N ALA A 79 4.73 3.53 -9.86
CA ALA A 79 4.47 3.73 -8.44
C ALA A 79 5.54 3.08 -7.55
N ILE A 80 5.65 3.57 -6.32
CA ILE A 80 6.52 3.02 -5.28
C ILE A 80 5.67 2.64 -4.07
N LEU A 81 5.98 1.50 -3.44
CA LEU A 81 5.57 1.18 -2.07
C LEU A 81 6.82 1.19 -1.20
N ILE A 82 6.79 1.92 -0.08
CA ILE A 82 7.91 1.97 0.86
C ILE A 82 7.44 1.78 2.30
N GLY A 83 8.16 0.93 3.06
CA GLY A 83 8.06 0.88 4.50
C GLY A 83 7.55 -0.40 5.12
N SER A 84 6.74 -1.20 4.43
CA SER A 84 6.23 -2.47 4.96
C SER A 84 7.38 -3.37 5.42
N GLY A 85 7.58 -3.51 6.74
CA GLY A 85 8.64 -4.32 7.35
C GLY A 85 10.08 -3.91 7.01
N LEU A 86 10.32 -2.63 6.72
CA LEU A 86 11.61 -2.10 6.27
C LEU A 86 12.68 -2.09 7.35
N GLY A 87 12.27 -1.97 8.62
CA GLY A 87 13.13 -1.73 9.78
C GLY A 87 13.35 -0.25 10.05
N LEU A 88 13.81 0.04 11.29
CA LEU A 88 13.95 1.41 11.81
C LEU A 88 15.41 1.75 12.16
N ASN A 89 16.38 1.06 11.54
CA ASN A 89 17.79 1.38 11.71
C ASN A 89 18.18 2.64 10.91
N GLU A 90 19.36 3.20 11.21
CA GLU A 90 19.86 4.42 10.59
C GLU A 90 19.96 4.33 9.05
N ASP A 91 20.32 3.17 8.51
CA ASP A 91 20.38 2.96 7.06
C ASP A 91 19.01 3.02 6.42
N SER A 92 17.99 2.45 7.08
CA SER A 92 16.60 2.52 6.63
C SER A 92 16.06 3.95 6.73
N GLU A 93 16.37 4.67 7.82
CA GLU A 93 15.97 6.07 8.01
C GLU A 93 16.57 6.96 6.93
N ARG A 94 17.88 6.89 6.71
CA ARG A 94 18.57 7.62 5.64
C ARG A 94 17.98 7.30 4.26
N PHE A 95 17.78 6.01 3.95
CA PHE A 95 17.24 5.58 2.67
C PHE A 95 15.83 6.12 2.41
N VAL A 96 14.95 6.08 3.42
CA VAL A 96 13.57 6.63 3.31
C VAL A 96 13.63 8.13 3.05
N CYS A 97 14.44 8.87 3.81
CA CYS A 97 14.57 10.32 3.65
C CYS A 97 15.10 10.67 2.25
N GLU A 98 16.14 10.00 1.77
CA GLU A 98 16.69 10.23 0.43
C GLU A 98 15.66 9.92 -0.66
N LEU A 99 14.96 8.76 -0.60
CA LEU A 99 13.95 8.41 -1.59
C LEU A 99 12.81 9.41 -1.61
N LEU A 100 12.25 9.75 -0.45
CA LEU A 100 11.09 10.65 -0.37
C LEU A 100 11.44 12.08 -0.76
N SER A 101 12.68 12.54 -0.54
CA SER A 101 13.14 13.88 -0.95
C SER A 101 13.32 14.03 -2.46
N HIS A 102 13.64 12.94 -3.18
CA HIS A 102 14.06 13.04 -4.59
C HIS A 102 13.02 12.47 -5.57
N THR A 103 12.14 11.55 -5.12
CA THR A 103 11.25 10.88 -6.05
C THR A 103 10.16 11.79 -6.63
N GLN A 104 9.96 11.67 -7.94
CA GLN A 104 8.82 12.23 -8.67
C GLN A 104 7.72 11.19 -8.92
N VAL A 105 8.00 9.93 -8.59
CA VAL A 105 7.08 8.81 -8.78
C VAL A 105 6.06 8.80 -7.64
N PRO A 106 4.77 8.54 -7.90
CA PRO A 106 3.77 8.38 -6.84
C PRO A 106 4.14 7.31 -5.81
N VAL A 107 3.91 7.59 -4.50
CA VAL A 107 4.38 6.73 -3.40
C VAL A 107 3.24 6.31 -2.48
N VAL A 108 3.21 5.01 -2.13
CA VAL A 108 2.47 4.48 -0.99
C VAL A 108 3.45 4.33 0.18
N ILE A 109 3.16 4.99 1.30
CA ILE A 109 3.99 5.02 2.50
C ILE A 109 3.28 4.25 3.61
N ASP A 110 3.89 3.17 4.09
CA ASP A 110 3.30 2.27 5.09
C ASP A 110 4.30 1.93 6.21
N GLY A 111 3.84 1.46 7.34
CA GLY A 111 4.61 0.82 8.39
C GLY A 111 5.81 1.62 8.89
N ASP A 112 7.01 1.06 8.75
CA ASP A 112 8.24 1.68 9.27
C ASP A 112 8.56 3.01 8.60
N ALA A 113 8.21 3.18 7.32
CA ALA A 113 8.40 4.46 6.63
C ALA A 113 7.49 5.57 7.19
N LEU A 114 6.28 5.24 7.67
CA LEU A 114 5.43 6.20 8.39
C LEU A 114 6.05 6.62 9.72
N THR A 115 6.69 5.69 10.42
CA THR A 115 7.40 5.97 11.69
C THR A 115 8.58 6.90 11.46
N ILE A 116 9.33 6.68 10.37
CA ILE A 116 10.43 7.54 9.95
C ILE A 116 9.91 8.92 9.54
N LEU A 117 8.89 8.96 8.67
CA LEU A 117 8.29 10.21 8.18
C LEU A 117 7.78 11.10 9.34
N ALA A 118 7.26 10.51 10.41
CA ALA A 118 6.81 11.25 11.57
C ALA A 118 7.94 11.98 12.33
N LYS A 119 9.20 11.53 12.17
CA LYS A 119 10.38 12.21 12.71
C LYS A 119 10.92 13.31 11.78
N HIS A 120 10.51 13.30 10.52
CA HIS A 120 10.96 14.18 9.45
C HIS A 120 9.78 14.93 8.80
N PRO A 121 9.06 15.77 9.55
CA PRO A 121 7.86 16.45 9.07
C PRO A 121 8.13 17.40 7.88
N GLU A 122 9.37 17.85 7.70
CA GLU A 122 9.81 18.64 6.54
C GLU A 122 9.60 17.94 5.20
N LEU A 123 9.63 16.61 5.20
CA LEU A 123 9.35 15.82 3.99
C LEU A 123 7.89 15.91 3.56
N LEU A 124 6.96 16.02 4.53
CA LEU A 124 5.53 16.22 4.25
C LEU A 124 5.23 17.59 3.63
N GLU A 125 6.05 18.59 3.91
CA GLU A 125 5.85 19.96 3.42
C GLU A 125 6.43 20.18 2.02
N ASN A 126 7.40 19.35 1.62
CA ASN A 126 8.22 19.56 0.41
C ASN A 126 8.20 18.38 -0.57
N HIS A 127 7.19 17.52 -0.52
CA HIS A 127 7.16 16.39 -1.47
C HIS A 127 6.77 16.83 -2.89
N HIS A 128 7.30 16.12 -3.87
CA HIS A 128 7.19 16.45 -5.29
C HIS A 128 6.31 15.48 -6.09
N SER A 129 5.72 14.48 -5.42
CA SER A 129 4.87 13.47 -6.05
C SER A 129 3.60 13.24 -5.23
N SER A 130 2.66 12.49 -5.79
CA SER A 130 1.45 12.10 -5.07
C SER A 130 1.76 11.04 -4.02
N TRP A 131 1.36 11.28 -2.77
CA TRP A 131 1.56 10.34 -1.65
C TRP A 131 0.25 9.77 -1.13
N ILE A 132 0.25 8.46 -0.87
CA ILE A 132 -0.79 7.76 -0.12
C ILE A 132 -0.15 7.26 1.17
N LEU A 133 -0.62 7.73 2.32
CA LEU A 133 -0.19 7.28 3.64
C LEU A 133 -1.20 6.29 4.20
N THR A 134 -0.73 5.14 4.72
CA THR A 134 -1.60 4.06 5.21
C THR A 134 -1.42 3.78 6.71
N PRO A 135 -1.50 4.78 7.61
CA PRO A 135 -1.31 4.57 9.03
C PRO A 135 -2.49 3.80 9.67
N HIS A 136 -2.21 2.96 10.65
CA HIS A 136 -3.20 2.61 11.67
C HIS A 136 -3.29 3.73 12.73
N HIS A 137 -4.28 3.67 13.62
CA HIS A 137 -4.50 4.73 14.63
C HIS A 137 -3.26 5.05 15.47
N GLY A 138 -2.48 4.03 15.85
CA GLY A 138 -1.25 4.22 16.64
C GLY A 138 -0.12 4.91 15.86
N GLU A 139 -0.02 4.68 14.56
CA GLU A 139 0.92 5.38 13.67
C GLU A 139 0.46 6.82 13.43
N PHE A 140 -0.84 7.02 13.21
CA PHE A 140 -1.38 8.36 12.95
C PHE A 140 -1.21 9.32 14.14
N LYS A 141 -1.28 8.82 15.38
CA LYS A 141 -0.98 9.60 16.61
C LYS A 141 0.43 10.19 16.66
N ARG A 142 1.36 9.72 15.84
CA ARG A 142 2.70 10.32 15.76
C ARG A 142 2.72 11.60 14.92
N PHE A 143 1.71 11.82 14.08
CA PHE A 143 1.57 13.00 13.23
C PHE A 143 0.65 14.06 13.82
N VAL A 144 -0.40 13.63 14.54
CA VAL A 144 -1.42 14.52 15.10
C VAL A 144 -1.84 14.05 16.49
N ASP A 145 -2.07 15.00 17.38
CA ASP A 145 -2.64 14.71 18.70
C ASP A 145 -4.16 14.77 18.64
N PHE A 146 -4.82 13.68 18.97
CA PHE A 146 -6.28 13.63 19.13
C PHE A 146 -6.63 12.80 20.36
N LYS A 147 -7.60 13.31 21.14
CA LYS A 147 -8.01 12.71 22.44
C LYS A 147 -9.19 11.76 22.28
N GLN A 148 -10.05 12.00 21.31
CA GLN A 148 -11.29 11.25 21.10
C GLN A 148 -11.39 10.73 19.66
N THR A 149 -12.01 9.56 19.52
CA THR A 149 -12.28 8.94 18.21
C THR A 149 -13.19 9.81 17.32
N SER A 150 -14.08 10.61 17.92
CA SER A 150 -14.94 11.55 17.20
C SER A 150 -14.16 12.65 16.46
N GLU A 151 -12.99 13.03 16.96
CA GLU A 151 -12.12 14.04 16.35
C GLU A 151 -11.32 13.48 15.17
N MET A 152 -11.23 12.17 15.06
CA MET A 152 -10.34 11.47 14.15
C MET A 152 -10.67 11.72 12.67
N VAL A 153 -11.96 11.86 12.33
CA VAL A 153 -12.38 12.14 10.94
C VAL A 153 -11.93 13.53 10.53
N ASP A 154 -12.17 14.52 11.40
CA ASP A 154 -11.80 15.92 11.13
C ASP A 154 -10.28 16.07 11.08
N GLN A 155 -9.55 15.42 11.99
CA GLN A 155 -8.09 15.42 12.01
C GLN A 155 -7.50 14.72 10.77
N ALA A 156 -8.08 13.61 10.32
CA ALA A 156 -7.66 12.92 9.12
C ALA A 156 -7.85 13.81 7.88
N ASN A 157 -8.99 14.47 7.77
CA ASN A 157 -9.28 15.39 6.66
C ASN A 157 -8.37 16.63 6.69
N ALA A 158 -8.19 17.24 7.86
CA ALA A 158 -7.31 18.40 8.03
C ALA A 158 -5.85 18.05 7.70
N PHE A 159 -5.37 16.88 8.11
CA PHE A 159 -4.03 16.39 7.80
C PHE A 159 -3.85 16.18 6.29
N ALA A 160 -4.76 15.45 5.66
CA ALA A 160 -4.72 15.19 4.22
C ALA A 160 -4.73 16.50 3.40
N LYS A 161 -5.56 17.46 3.82
CA LYS A 161 -5.64 18.79 3.19
C LYS A 161 -4.37 19.60 3.38
N LYS A 162 -3.83 19.62 4.61
CA LYS A 162 -2.61 20.40 4.93
C LYS A 162 -1.42 19.96 4.12
N TYR A 163 -1.24 18.66 3.98
CA TYR A 163 -0.06 18.08 3.35
C TYR A 163 -0.30 17.59 1.92
N HIS A 164 -1.48 17.84 1.35
CA HIS A 164 -1.84 17.42 -0.02
C HIS A 164 -1.60 15.92 -0.29
N VAL A 165 -1.95 15.07 0.67
CA VAL A 165 -1.79 13.62 0.60
C VAL A 165 -3.13 12.91 0.62
N THR A 166 -3.17 11.68 0.14
CA THR A 166 -4.28 10.76 0.39
C THR A 166 -3.99 9.96 1.66
N LEU A 167 -4.84 10.06 2.66
CA LEU A 167 -4.72 9.34 3.91
C LEU A 167 -5.65 8.13 3.94
N VAL A 168 -5.11 6.94 4.25
CA VAL A 168 -5.85 5.69 4.51
C VAL A 168 -5.67 5.36 5.99
N LEU A 169 -6.56 5.83 6.83
CA LEU A 169 -6.52 5.59 8.28
C LEU A 169 -7.16 4.24 8.60
N LYS A 170 -6.29 3.24 8.79
CA LYS A 170 -6.68 1.83 8.99
C LYS A 170 -7.42 1.62 10.30
N GLY A 171 -8.56 0.90 10.24
CA GLY A 171 -9.39 0.56 11.40
C GLY A 171 -10.55 -0.36 10.99
N PRO A 172 -11.47 -0.69 11.93
CA PRO A 172 -12.64 -1.52 11.62
C PRO A 172 -13.49 -1.00 10.45
N HIS A 173 -13.53 0.32 10.30
CA HIS A 173 -14.07 1.03 9.15
C HIS A 173 -13.02 2.02 8.69
N THR A 174 -12.14 1.58 7.80
CA THR A 174 -11.04 2.40 7.29
C THR A 174 -11.57 3.71 6.70
N LEU A 175 -10.98 4.83 7.13
CA LEU A 175 -11.28 6.15 6.59
C LEU A 175 -10.27 6.50 5.50
N ILE A 176 -10.75 7.05 4.39
CA ILE A 176 -9.91 7.54 3.31
C ILE A 176 -10.24 9.00 3.09
N SER A 177 -9.24 9.87 3.13
CA SER A 177 -9.42 11.30 2.87
C SER A 177 -8.34 11.84 1.94
N ASP A 178 -8.74 12.69 1.00
CA ASP A 178 -7.84 13.48 0.15
C ASP A 178 -7.79 14.98 0.58
N GLY A 179 -8.41 15.29 1.73
CA GLY A 179 -8.51 16.64 2.24
C GLY A 179 -9.71 17.44 1.72
N ASN A 180 -10.41 16.94 0.70
CA ASN A 180 -11.66 17.51 0.18
C ASN A 180 -12.85 16.63 0.51
N GLU A 181 -12.67 15.31 0.37
CA GLU A 181 -13.70 14.31 0.62
C GLU A 181 -13.17 13.24 1.57
N THR A 182 -14.07 12.68 2.38
CA THR A 182 -13.75 11.58 3.29
C THR A 182 -14.72 10.44 3.09
N TYR A 183 -14.18 9.26 2.86
CA TYR A 183 -14.90 8.03 2.63
C TYR A 183 -14.70 7.05 3.78
N ARG A 184 -15.71 6.28 4.09
CA ARG A 184 -15.64 5.18 5.06
C ARG A 184 -15.86 3.87 4.33
N ILE A 185 -14.89 2.98 4.37
CA ILE A 185 -14.98 1.67 3.74
C ILE A 185 -15.61 0.68 4.71
N MET A 186 -16.70 0.04 4.26
CA MET A 186 -17.52 -0.83 5.09
C MET A 186 -17.25 -2.33 4.90
N SER A 187 -16.44 -2.71 3.88
CA SER A 187 -16.00 -4.09 3.69
C SER A 187 -14.92 -4.47 4.70
N GLY A 188 -14.81 -5.76 4.97
CA GLY A 188 -13.90 -6.32 5.97
C GLY A 188 -14.63 -6.74 7.25
N ASN A 189 -13.96 -7.56 8.04
CA ASN A 189 -14.54 -8.19 9.22
C ASN A 189 -13.52 -8.38 10.35
N LYS A 190 -14.01 -8.74 11.52
CA LYS A 190 -13.20 -8.94 12.73
C LYS A 190 -12.17 -10.07 12.63
N GLY A 191 -12.36 -11.04 11.72
CA GLY A 191 -11.43 -12.14 11.49
C GLY A 191 -10.11 -11.67 10.86
N MET A 192 -10.09 -10.47 10.25
CA MET A 192 -8.90 -9.88 9.61
C MET A 192 -7.89 -9.26 10.60
N SER A 193 -8.10 -9.40 11.91
CA SER A 193 -7.16 -8.91 12.93
C SER A 193 -5.95 -9.85 13.03
N SER A 194 -5.14 -9.94 11.98
CA SER A 194 -3.93 -10.77 11.90
C SER A 194 -2.78 -10.04 11.22
N ALA A 195 -1.55 -10.53 11.46
CA ALA A 195 -0.35 -9.96 10.86
C ALA A 195 -0.38 -10.06 9.33
N GLY A 196 0.24 -9.10 8.65
CA GLY A 196 0.35 -9.07 7.19
C GLY A 196 -0.83 -8.43 6.45
N MET A 197 -1.92 -8.08 7.14
CA MET A 197 -3.07 -7.41 6.51
C MET A 197 -2.72 -6.02 5.99
N GLY A 198 -1.93 -5.24 6.75
CA GLY A 198 -1.46 -3.93 6.32
C GLY A 198 -0.56 -4.02 5.09
N ASP A 199 0.40 -4.95 5.10
CA ASP A 199 1.32 -5.18 3.97
C ASP A 199 0.55 -5.58 2.70
N THR A 200 -0.45 -6.46 2.85
CA THR A 200 -1.34 -6.87 1.75
C THR A 200 -2.13 -5.68 1.19
N LEU A 201 -2.72 -4.86 2.06
CA LEU A 201 -3.46 -3.66 1.67
C LEU A 201 -2.55 -2.68 0.92
N ALA A 202 -1.36 -2.39 1.46
CA ALA A 202 -0.40 -1.49 0.83
C ALA A 202 0.04 -2.01 -0.55
N GLY A 203 0.23 -3.32 -0.70
CA GLY A 203 0.52 -3.97 -1.98
C GLY A 203 -0.61 -3.80 -3.01
N ILE A 204 -1.88 -3.97 -2.60
CA ILE A 204 -3.03 -3.75 -3.50
C ILE A 204 -3.12 -2.29 -3.92
N ILE A 205 -3.01 -1.34 -2.97
CA ILE A 205 -3.08 0.10 -3.26
C ILE A 205 -1.95 0.51 -4.21
N SER A 206 -0.71 0.05 -3.98
CA SER A 206 0.43 0.35 -4.86
C SER A 206 0.23 -0.19 -6.28
N SER A 207 -0.43 -1.35 -6.40
CA SER A 207 -0.80 -1.92 -7.70
C SER A 207 -1.75 -1.01 -8.47
N PHE A 208 -2.82 -0.54 -7.84
CA PHE A 208 -3.78 0.35 -8.51
C PHE A 208 -3.17 1.71 -8.82
N LEU A 209 -2.36 2.26 -7.91
CA LEU A 209 -1.64 3.50 -8.16
C LEU A 209 -0.73 3.39 -9.40
N GLY A 210 0.05 2.31 -9.51
CA GLY A 210 0.91 2.06 -10.65
C GLY A 210 0.17 1.69 -11.94
N GLN A 211 -1.08 1.24 -11.86
CA GLN A 211 -1.97 1.05 -13.02
C GLN A 211 -2.60 2.38 -13.49
N GLY A 212 -2.24 3.52 -12.90
CA GLY A 212 -2.67 4.84 -13.32
C GLY A 212 -3.98 5.33 -12.68
N TYR A 213 -4.48 4.67 -11.64
CA TYR A 213 -5.59 5.22 -10.86
C TYR A 213 -5.12 6.46 -10.09
N LEU A 214 -6.01 7.44 -9.92
CA LEU A 214 -5.76 8.58 -9.04
C LEU A 214 -5.51 8.09 -7.61
N PRO A 215 -4.68 8.76 -6.80
CA PRO A 215 -4.34 8.32 -5.44
C PRO A 215 -5.56 8.00 -4.57
N LYS A 216 -6.59 8.85 -4.59
CA LYS A 216 -7.85 8.63 -3.88
C LYS A 216 -8.55 7.36 -4.35
N ASP A 217 -8.67 7.17 -5.66
CA ASP A 217 -9.35 6.01 -6.24
C ASP A 217 -8.59 4.71 -5.98
N ALA A 218 -7.26 4.73 -6.09
CA ALA A 218 -6.41 3.60 -5.73
C ALA A 218 -6.58 3.20 -4.26
N ALA A 219 -6.66 4.17 -3.36
CA ALA A 219 -6.89 3.96 -1.93
C ALA A 219 -8.27 3.37 -1.66
N ILE A 220 -9.35 3.93 -2.25
CA ILE A 220 -10.73 3.47 -2.08
C ILE A 220 -10.89 2.05 -2.63
N LEU A 221 -10.52 1.83 -3.89
CA LEU A 221 -10.66 0.54 -4.55
C LEU A 221 -9.81 -0.54 -3.89
N GLY A 222 -8.57 -0.20 -3.52
CA GLY A 222 -7.65 -1.12 -2.85
C GLY A 222 -8.18 -1.56 -1.49
N THR A 223 -8.65 -0.62 -0.69
CA THR A 223 -9.21 -0.91 0.64
C THR A 223 -10.50 -1.71 0.54
N TYR A 224 -11.38 -1.33 -0.38
CA TYR A 224 -12.64 -2.03 -0.60
C TYR A 224 -12.42 -3.48 -1.08
N LEU A 225 -11.54 -3.68 -2.06
CA LEU A 225 -11.18 -5.01 -2.56
C LEU A 225 -10.56 -5.88 -1.47
N HIS A 226 -9.62 -5.33 -0.69
CA HIS A 226 -9.00 -6.01 0.44
C HIS A 226 -10.04 -6.51 1.45
N GLY A 227 -10.98 -5.63 1.83
CA GLY A 227 -12.07 -5.99 2.73
C GLY A 227 -12.98 -7.07 2.16
N LEU A 228 -13.41 -6.97 0.90
CA LEU A 228 -14.25 -7.98 0.24
C LEU A 228 -13.56 -9.35 0.17
N CYS A 229 -12.26 -9.38 -0.12
CA CYS A 229 -11.49 -10.63 -0.10
C CYS A 229 -11.46 -11.24 1.30
N GLY A 230 -11.30 -10.40 2.33
CA GLY A 230 -11.39 -10.82 3.73
C GLY A 230 -12.76 -11.36 4.10
N ASP A 231 -13.84 -10.74 3.62
CA ASP A 231 -15.21 -11.19 3.84
C ASP A 231 -15.48 -12.55 3.18
N GLU A 232 -14.94 -12.76 1.98
CA GLU A 232 -15.08 -14.06 1.29
C GLU A 232 -14.37 -15.17 2.08
N VAL A 233 -13.14 -14.92 2.57
CA VAL A 233 -12.39 -15.88 3.39
C VAL A 233 -13.09 -16.17 4.72
N TYR A 234 -13.71 -15.15 5.33
CA TYR A 234 -14.37 -15.27 6.63
C TYR A 234 -15.60 -16.16 6.63
N LYS A 235 -16.25 -16.36 5.48
CA LYS A 235 -17.42 -17.25 5.37
C LYS A 235 -17.14 -18.68 5.85
N GLU A 236 -15.92 -19.15 5.64
CA GLU A 236 -15.53 -20.53 5.93
C GLU A 236 -14.40 -20.64 6.97
N ASN A 237 -13.86 -19.52 7.46
CA ASN A 237 -12.72 -19.51 8.34
C ASN A 237 -12.97 -18.60 9.55
N TYR A 238 -12.71 -19.08 10.76
CA TYR A 238 -12.76 -18.27 11.97
C TYR A 238 -11.70 -17.14 11.97
N THR A 239 -10.49 -17.45 11.50
CA THR A 239 -9.39 -16.50 11.36
C THR A 239 -9.08 -16.27 9.89
N VAL A 240 -8.98 -15.01 9.50
CA VAL A 240 -8.59 -14.58 8.16
C VAL A 240 -7.10 -14.28 8.17
N VAL A 241 -6.32 -15.03 7.38
CA VAL A 241 -4.87 -14.79 7.22
C VAL A 241 -4.58 -14.10 5.88
N ALA A 242 -3.53 -13.27 5.87
CA ALA A 242 -3.18 -12.41 4.74
C ALA A 242 -2.99 -13.20 3.42
N SER A 243 -2.34 -14.35 3.46
CA SER A 243 -2.13 -15.17 2.26
C SER A 243 -3.44 -15.65 1.63
N LYS A 244 -4.45 -16.01 2.43
CA LYS A 244 -5.78 -16.39 1.91
C LYS A 244 -6.53 -15.20 1.33
N VAL A 245 -6.37 -13.99 1.90
CA VAL A 245 -6.93 -12.76 1.33
C VAL A 245 -6.33 -12.50 -0.05
N ILE A 246 -5.00 -12.61 -0.18
CA ILE A 246 -4.30 -12.45 -1.46
C ILE A 246 -4.83 -13.44 -2.51
N ASP A 247 -5.01 -14.70 -2.15
CA ASP A 247 -5.48 -15.73 -3.07
C ASP A 247 -6.91 -15.46 -3.60
N GLN A 248 -7.72 -14.67 -2.90
CA GLN A 248 -9.06 -14.24 -3.36
C GLN A 248 -9.03 -13.07 -4.35
N ILE A 249 -7.94 -12.26 -4.39
CA ILE A 249 -7.89 -11.02 -5.17
C ILE A 249 -8.28 -11.23 -6.64
N PRO A 250 -7.68 -12.17 -7.41
CA PRO A 250 -7.99 -12.29 -8.83
C PRO A 250 -9.45 -12.68 -9.11
N GLN A 251 -10.02 -13.52 -8.25
CA GLN A 251 -11.42 -13.95 -8.40
C GLN A 251 -12.39 -12.82 -8.05
N MET A 252 -12.11 -12.07 -6.99
CA MET A 252 -12.95 -10.94 -6.57
C MET A 252 -12.91 -9.82 -7.62
N MET A 253 -11.73 -9.49 -8.16
CA MET A 253 -11.60 -8.53 -9.27
C MET A 253 -12.43 -8.97 -10.50
N LYS A 254 -12.41 -10.26 -10.83
CA LYS A 254 -13.23 -10.79 -11.92
C LYS A 254 -14.73 -10.69 -11.65
N LYS A 255 -15.17 -10.94 -10.41
CA LYS A 255 -16.57 -10.76 -9.98
C LYS A 255 -17.01 -9.30 -10.09
N LEU A 256 -16.20 -8.35 -9.59
CA LEU A 256 -16.49 -6.92 -9.65
C LEU A 256 -16.55 -6.40 -11.09
N ASN A 257 -15.63 -6.85 -11.96
CA ASN A 257 -15.64 -6.42 -13.36
C ASN A 257 -16.88 -6.91 -14.14
N LYS A 258 -17.40 -8.09 -13.82
CA LYS A 258 -18.65 -8.61 -14.43
C LYS A 258 -19.89 -7.85 -13.97
N ASN A 259 -19.90 -7.31 -12.77
CA ASN A 259 -21.03 -6.62 -12.15
C ASN A 259 -20.98 -5.10 -12.32
N ARG A 260 -20.25 -4.58 -13.32
CA ARG A 260 -20.15 -3.12 -13.60
C ARG A 260 -21.49 -2.41 -13.74
N SER A 261 -22.54 -3.11 -14.18
CA SER A 261 -23.92 -2.59 -14.26
C SER A 261 -24.64 -2.51 -12.90
N ALA A 262 -24.06 -3.09 -11.85
CA ALA A 262 -24.64 -3.19 -10.52
C ALA A 262 -23.97 -2.29 -9.47
N ILE A 263 -22.94 -1.51 -9.85
CA ILE A 263 -22.30 -0.53 -8.95
C ILE A 263 -22.90 0.84 -9.28
N PRO A 264 -23.80 1.38 -8.42
CA PRO A 264 -24.59 2.58 -8.77
C PRO A 264 -23.78 3.88 -8.78
N PHE A 265 -22.51 3.89 -8.44
CA PHE A 265 -21.69 5.13 -8.38
C PHE A 265 -20.21 4.80 -8.56
N LEU A 266 -19.77 4.72 -9.79
CA LEU A 266 -18.42 5.02 -10.23
C LEU A 266 -18.49 5.77 -11.55
#